data_51eaad12ff929320864c286f2932e3e3
#
_entry.id   51eaad12ff929320864c286f2932e3e3
#
_cell.length_a   1.000
_cell.length_b   1.000
_cell.length_c   1.000
_cell.angle_alpha   90.00
_cell.angle_beta   90.00
_cell.angle_gamma   90.00
#
_symmetry.space_group_name_H-M   'P 1'
#
loop_
_entity.id
_entity.type
_entity.pdbx_description
1 polymer ?
#
loop_
_entity_poly.entity_id
_entity_poly.type
_entity_poly.pdbx_seq_one_letter_code
_entity_poly.pdbx_strand_id
1 'polypeptide(L)'
;MAKLTSASVIYVLLHISAISKNGGFVKSESTLEMTQVTDNYCPYFKNRPPSPQPDLKNCTWYRQNSCCLQTELDLIFPSVVPPLGANEKCLRYTNFLMCYVCTPDQNLYFKNERLTVCETFCGKWFAACGEAKLKGTAIKDLYHSGKEFCSARKFTVRSGNEGRCFSFDMEQEIKNLSPIILPVFYLVWLYGLFEFLLLWQSGF
;
A
#
# COMPACT_ATOMS: atom_id res chain seq x y z
N MET A 1 -13.12 39.25 25.76
CA MET A 1 -13.79 37.97 26.00
C MET A 1 -15.12 37.98 25.25
N ALA A 2 -15.13 37.51 24.04
CA ALA A 2 -16.33 37.44 23.21
C ALA A 2 -17.13 36.18 23.60
N LYS A 3 -18.31 36.34 24.15
CA LYS A 3 -19.25 35.26 24.43
C LYS A 3 -19.82 34.78 23.09
N LEU A 4 -19.43 33.58 22.64
CA LEU A 4 -20.16 32.91 21.56
C LEU A 4 -21.60 32.69 22.05
N THR A 5 -22.56 33.29 21.37
CA THR A 5 -23.97 33.12 21.68
C THR A 5 -24.41 31.72 21.29
N SER A 6 -25.10 31.06 22.19
CA SER A 6 -25.67 29.71 22.12
C SER A 6 -26.48 29.44 20.84
N ALA A 7 -26.91 30.47 20.13
CA ALA A 7 -27.70 30.39 18.91
C ALA A 7 -26.95 29.84 17.69
N SER A 8 -25.66 30.12 17.57
CA SER A 8 -24.85 29.67 16.41
C SER A 8 -24.55 28.17 16.45
N VAL A 9 -24.41 27.59 17.62
CA VAL A 9 -24.17 26.14 17.80
C VAL A 9 -25.42 25.31 17.48
N ILE A 10 -26.61 25.87 17.83
CA ILE A 10 -27.88 25.18 17.57
C ILE A 10 -28.20 25.13 16.07
N TYR A 11 -27.82 26.16 15.30
CA TYR A 11 -28.09 26.20 13.85
C TYR A 11 -27.31 25.12 13.09
N VAL A 12 -26.08 24.86 13.50
CA VAL A 12 -25.24 23.80 12.88
C VAL A 12 -25.76 22.39 13.20
N LEU A 13 -26.28 22.19 14.43
CA LEU A 13 -26.80 20.88 14.82
C LEU A 13 -28.18 20.57 14.20
N LEU A 14 -28.99 21.57 13.87
CA LEU A 14 -30.28 21.39 13.22
C LEU A 14 -30.15 21.03 11.74
N HIS A 15 -29.09 21.47 11.04
CA HIS A 15 -28.86 21.10 9.65
C HIS A 15 -28.36 19.66 9.46
N ILE A 16 -27.74 19.07 10.47
CA ILE A 16 -27.30 17.67 10.39
C ILE A 16 -28.47 16.68 10.58
N SER A 17 -29.52 17.10 11.28
CA SER A 17 -30.68 16.23 11.53
C SER A 17 -31.68 16.13 10.37
N ALA A 18 -31.59 17.00 9.35
CA ALA A 18 -32.54 17.03 8.24
C ALA A 18 -32.19 16.05 7.10
N ILE A 19 -31.00 15.44 7.10
CA ILE A 19 -30.54 14.52 6.02
C ILE A 19 -30.95 13.06 6.27
N SER A 20 -31.50 12.73 7.45
CA SER A 20 -31.77 11.34 7.87
C SER A 20 -33.22 10.85 7.73
N LYS A 21 -34.08 11.47 6.92
CA LYS A 21 -35.50 11.07 6.82
C LYS A 21 -35.98 10.63 5.44
N ASN A 22 -35.11 10.11 4.58
CA ASN A 22 -35.55 9.43 3.35
C ASN A 22 -34.90 8.04 3.23
N GLY A 23 -35.03 7.25 4.28
CA GLY A 23 -34.68 5.81 4.27
C GLY A 23 -35.84 5.01 3.67
N GLY A 24 -35.93 4.90 2.34
CA GLY A 24 -36.73 3.88 1.71
C GLY A 24 -36.19 2.51 2.11
N PHE A 25 -37.06 1.71 2.75
CA PHE A 25 -36.78 0.33 3.10
C PHE A 25 -36.71 -0.49 1.80
N VAL A 26 -35.52 -0.62 1.23
CA VAL A 26 -35.25 -1.54 0.15
C VAL A 26 -35.13 -2.92 0.78
N LYS A 27 -36.14 -3.75 0.56
CA LYS A 27 -36.12 -5.18 0.88
C LYS A 27 -34.98 -5.79 0.06
N SER A 28 -33.82 -5.95 0.68
CA SER A 28 -32.69 -6.65 0.10
C SER A 28 -33.02 -8.13 0.07
N GLU A 29 -33.42 -8.60 -1.09
CA GLU A 29 -33.45 -10.00 -1.43
C GLU A 29 -31.99 -10.48 -1.41
N SER A 30 -31.61 -11.22 -0.38
CA SER A 30 -30.27 -11.78 -0.22
C SER A 30 -30.08 -12.87 -1.26
N THR A 31 -29.63 -12.49 -2.44
CA THR A 31 -28.88 -13.40 -3.30
C THR A 31 -27.61 -13.71 -2.50
N LEU A 32 -27.55 -14.92 -1.95
CA LEU A 32 -26.33 -15.52 -1.43
C LEU A 32 -25.36 -15.65 -2.62
N GLU A 33 -24.67 -14.56 -2.95
CA GLU A 33 -23.39 -14.65 -3.63
C GLU A 33 -22.51 -15.44 -2.67
N MET A 34 -22.33 -16.70 -3.02
CA MET A 34 -21.34 -17.57 -2.42
C MET A 34 -19.98 -17.00 -2.80
N THR A 35 -19.58 -15.93 -2.12
CA THR A 35 -18.20 -15.49 -2.11
C THR A 35 -17.39 -16.71 -1.73
N GLN A 36 -16.67 -17.28 -2.69
CA GLN A 36 -15.64 -18.26 -2.40
C GLN A 36 -14.70 -17.55 -1.42
N VAL A 37 -14.87 -17.87 -0.14
CA VAL A 37 -13.87 -17.59 0.88
C VAL A 37 -12.66 -18.43 0.45
N THR A 38 -11.81 -17.87 -0.37
CA THR A 38 -10.48 -18.44 -0.59
C THR A 38 -9.80 -18.32 0.75
N ASP A 39 -9.72 -19.43 1.49
CA ASP A 39 -8.97 -19.46 2.73
C ASP A 39 -7.54 -19.05 2.40
N ASN A 40 -7.21 -17.80 2.71
CA ASN A 40 -5.88 -17.28 2.53
C ASN A 40 -4.95 -17.98 3.51
N TYR A 41 -3.86 -18.51 3.01
CA TYR A 41 -2.83 -19.15 3.82
C TYR A 41 -1.43 -18.76 3.33
N CYS A 42 -0.46 -18.94 4.20
CA CYS A 42 0.90 -18.46 4.03
C CYS A 42 1.85 -19.62 3.73
N PRO A 43 2.01 -20.06 2.46
CA PRO A 43 2.82 -21.24 2.13
C PRO A 43 4.31 -21.08 2.47
N TYR A 44 4.86 -19.87 2.46
CA TYR A 44 6.21 -19.60 2.90
C TYR A 44 6.40 -19.91 4.40
N PHE A 45 5.34 -19.77 5.20
CA PHE A 45 5.34 -20.02 6.64
C PHE A 45 4.48 -21.24 7.03
N LYS A 46 4.69 -22.37 6.34
CA LYS A 46 4.06 -23.67 6.67
C LYS A 46 2.53 -23.62 6.66
N ASN A 47 1.95 -22.86 5.73
CA ASN A 47 0.51 -22.73 5.50
C ASN A 47 -0.28 -22.18 6.72
N ARG A 48 0.35 -21.41 7.60
CA ARG A 48 -0.42 -20.73 8.66
C ARG A 48 -1.39 -19.70 8.06
N PRO A 49 -2.52 -19.41 8.73
CA PRO A 49 -3.40 -18.32 8.30
C PRO A 49 -2.72 -16.97 8.55
N PRO A 50 -2.97 -15.95 7.68
CA PRO A 50 -2.54 -14.60 7.96
C PRO A 50 -3.30 -14.03 9.17
N SER A 51 -2.68 -13.12 9.92
CA SER A 51 -3.25 -12.53 11.13
C SER A 51 -2.80 -11.09 11.34
N PRO A 52 -3.52 -10.27 12.14
CA PRO A 52 -3.09 -8.93 12.47
C PRO A 52 -1.72 -8.91 13.16
N GLN A 53 -0.84 -8.01 12.71
CA GLN A 53 0.52 -7.83 13.22
C GLN A 53 0.79 -6.32 13.42
N PRO A 54 0.23 -5.69 14.46
CA PRO A 54 0.32 -4.24 14.66
C PRO A 54 1.76 -3.74 14.88
N ASP A 55 2.63 -4.61 15.39
CA ASP A 55 4.02 -4.28 15.76
C ASP A 55 5.02 -4.39 14.60
N LEU A 56 4.56 -4.67 13.36
CA LEU A 56 5.45 -4.72 12.21
C LEU A 56 6.18 -3.38 12.02
N LYS A 57 7.50 -3.42 12.01
CA LYS A 57 8.41 -2.29 11.72
C LYS A 57 8.74 -2.21 10.22
N ASN A 58 8.82 -3.37 9.58
CA ASN A 58 8.97 -3.53 8.14
C ASN A 58 7.66 -4.01 7.53
N CYS A 59 7.43 -3.80 6.24
CA CYS A 59 6.21 -4.24 5.53
C CYS A 59 4.92 -3.76 6.22
N THR A 60 4.93 -2.55 6.76
CA THR A 60 3.92 -1.99 7.67
C THR A 60 2.53 -1.89 7.08
N TRP A 61 2.40 -1.88 5.74
CA TRP A 61 1.13 -1.90 5.03
C TRP A 61 0.36 -3.23 5.19
N TYR A 62 1.02 -4.28 5.69
CA TYR A 62 0.37 -5.56 6.02
C TYR A 62 0.00 -5.71 7.50
N ARG A 63 0.10 -4.67 8.34
CA ARG A 63 -0.20 -4.76 9.79
C ARG A 63 -1.61 -5.29 10.10
N GLN A 64 -2.58 -4.96 9.26
CA GLN A 64 -3.97 -5.38 9.45
C GLN A 64 -4.17 -6.88 9.26
N ASN A 65 -3.41 -7.48 8.34
CA ASN A 65 -3.48 -8.88 8.00
C ASN A 65 -2.17 -9.31 7.33
N SER A 66 -1.37 -10.11 8.02
CA SER A 66 -0.01 -10.45 7.59
C SER A 66 0.28 -11.93 7.72
N CYS A 67 1.03 -12.45 6.76
CA CYS A 67 1.64 -13.79 6.83
C CYS A 67 2.89 -13.82 7.70
N CYS A 68 3.63 -12.73 7.79
CA CYS A 68 4.91 -12.68 8.51
C CYS A 68 4.76 -12.15 9.95
N LEU A 69 5.69 -12.52 10.81
CA LEU A 69 5.93 -11.92 12.12
C LEU A 69 7.14 -11.00 12.05
N GLN A 70 7.21 -9.96 12.91
CA GLN A 70 8.39 -9.09 12.96
C GLN A 70 9.69 -9.87 13.24
N THR A 71 9.65 -10.84 14.14
CA THR A 71 10.80 -11.68 14.47
C THR A 71 11.34 -12.48 13.28
N GLU A 72 10.48 -12.87 12.35
CA GLU A 72 10.88 -13.56 11.11
C GLU A 72 11.51 -12.58 10.14
N LEU A 73 10.98 -11.36 10.03
CA LEU A 73 11.56 -10.30 9.20
C LEU A 73 12.95 -9.89 9.71
N ASP A 74 13.16 -9.83 11.03
CA ASP A 74 14.45 -9.53 11.64
C ASP A 74 15.53 -10.58 11.26
N LEU A 75 15.13 -11.79 10.90
CA LEU A 75 16.04 -12.84 10.40
C LEU A 75 16.23 -12.77 8.88
N ILE A 76 15.22 -12.42 8.13
CA ILE A 76 15.23 -12.45 6.66
C ILE A 76 15.88 -11.18 6.09
N PHE A 77 15.49 -9.99 6.59
CA PHE A 77 15.87 -8.70 5.98
C PHE A 77 17.37 -8.38 6.06
N PRO A 78 18.12 -8.72 7.13
CA PRO A 78 19.55 -8.45 7.17
C PRO A 78 20.36 -9.16 6.06
N SER A 79 19.81 -10.25 5.50
CA SER A 79 20.45 -10.97 4.40
C SER A 79 20.23 -10.30 3.03
N VAL A 80 19.32 -9.32 2.96
CA VAL A 80 18.99 -8.60 1.73
C VAL A 80 19.88 -7.38 1.58
N VAL A 81 20.92 -7.52 0.77
CA VAL A 81 21.82 -6.42 0.43
C VAL A 81 21.30 -5.73 -0.83
N PRO A 82 20.92 -4.45 -0.76
CA PRO A 82 20.54 -3.70 -1.95
C PRO A 82 21.71 -3.60 -2.93
N PRO A 83 21.46 -3.47 -4.25
CA PRO A 83 22.52 -3.22 -5.22
C PRO A 83 23.26 -1.93 -4.89
N LEU A 84 24.58 -1.93 -5.07
CA LEU A 84 25.40 -0.76 -4.81
C LEU A 84 25.00 0.43 -5.72
N GLY A 85 24.80 1.60 -5.14
CA GLY A 85 24.35 2.79 -5.88
C GLY A 85 22.87 2.75 -6.28
N ALA A 86 22.06 1.91 -5.65
CA ALA A 86 20.60 1.91 -5.84
C ALA A 86 20.00 3.27 -5.45
N ASN A 87 19.24 3.87 -6.36
CA ASN A 87 18.46 5.07 -6.09
C ASN A 87 17.21 4.74 -5.23
N GLU A 88 16.52 5.77 -4.75
CA GLU A 88 15.33 5.59 -3.90
C GLU A 88 14.24 4.72 -4.58
N LYS A 89 13.99 4.92 -5.88
CA LYS A 89 13.00 4.15 -6.63
C LYS A 89 13.38 2.67 -6.69
N CYS A 90 14.65 2.36 -6.95
CA CYS A 90 15.17 0.98 -6.92
C CYS A 90 15.01 0.34 -5.54
N LEU A 91 15.38 1.06 -4.48
CA LEU A 91 15.23 0.60 -3.10
C LEU A 91 13.76 0.31 -2.75
N ARG A 92 12.84 1.19 -3.16
CA ARG A 92 11.39 1.00 -2.92
C ARG A 92 10.85 -0.26 -3.61
N TYR A 93 11.17 -0.49 -4.89
CA TYR A 93 10.77 -1.72 -5.59
C TYR A 93 11.37 -2.96 -4.95
N THR A 94 12.65 -2.90 -4.55
CA THR A 94 13.33 -4.01 -3.88
C THR A 94 12.67 -4.33 -2.54
N ASN A 95 12.43 -3.32 -1.71
CA ASN A 95 11.76 -3.47 -0.42
C ASN A 95 10.35 -4.02 -0.57
N PHE A 96 9.61 -3.52 -1.57
CA PHE A 96 8.26 -4.01 -1.85
C PHE A 96 8.26 -5.48 -2.24
N LEU A 97 9.17 -5.87 -3.13
CA LEU A 97 9.33 -7.27 -3.52
C LEU A 97 9.66 -8.15 -2.32
N MET A 98 10.57 -7.70 -1.43
CA MET A 98 10.94 -8.47 -0.25
C MET A 98 9.77 -8.69 0.72
N CYS A 99 8.84 -7.75 0.75
CA CYS A 99 7.66 -7.85 1.59
C CYS A 99 6.59 -8.85 1.07
N TYR A 100 6.82 -9.54 -0.06
CA TYR A 100 5.89 -10.59 -0.51
C TYR A 100 5.66 -11.66 0.54
N VAL A 101 6.63 -11.90 1.42
CA VAL A 101 6.51 -12.88 2.51
C VAL A 101 5.42 -12.52 3.52
N CYS A 102 5.02 -11.24 3.59
CA CYS A 102 4.01 -10.75 4.52
C CYS A 102 2.60 -10.66 3.91
N THR A 103 2.48 -10.79 2.58
CA THR A 103 1.17 -10.63 1.94
C THR A 103 0.19 -11.72 2.37
N PRO A 104 -1.06 -11.36 2.73
CA PRO A 104 -2.08 -12.33 3.08
C PRO A 104 -2.48 -13.25 1.91
N ASP A 105 -2.30 -12.77 0.67
CA ASP A 105 -2.66 -13.50 -0.56
C ASP A 105 -1.48 -14.34 -1.10
N GLN A 106 -0.54 -14.70 -0.24
CA GLN A 106 0.70 -15.39 -0.62
C GLN A 106 0.45 -16.68 -1.40
N ASN A 107 -0.63 -17.44 -1.05
CA ASN A 107 -1.03 -18.67 -1.72
C ASN A 107 -1.40 -18.50 -3.20
N LEU A 108 -1.68 -17.28 -3.65
CA LEU A 108 -2.03 -17.02 -5.06
C LEU A 108 -0.79 -17.08 -5.97
N TYR A 109 0.36 -16.63 -5.50
CA TYR A 109 1.55 -16.47 -6.32
C TYR A 109 2.83 -17.12 -5.79
N PHE A 110 2.84 -17.65 -4.56
CA PHE A 110 3.95 -18.42 -4.02
C PHE A 110 3.62 -19.91 -4.03
N LYS A 111 4.25 -20.68 -4.92
CA LYS A 111 4.03 -22.12 -5.08
C LYS A 111 5.35 -22.83 -5.35
N ASN A 112 5.49 -24.05 -4.82
CA ASN A 112 6.70 -24.87 -5.02
C ASN A 112 7.99 -24.10 -4.71
N GLU A 113 7.98 -23.39 -3.57
CA GLU A 113 9.11 -22.56 -3.08
C GLU A 113 9.55 -21.45 -4.08
N ARG A 114 8.69 -21.07 -4.99
CA ARG A 114 8.95 -20.01 -5.97
C ARG A 114 7.86 -18.95 -5.96
N LEU A 115 8.30 -17.70 -5.99
CA LEU A 115 7.44 -16.55 -6.19
C LEU A 115 7.19 -16.35 -7.69
N THR A 116 5.91 -16.24 -8.07
CA THR A 116 5.51 -15.81 -9.42
C THR A 116 5.33 -14.28 -9.40
N VAL A 117 6.12 -13.59 -10.22
CA VAL A 117 6.13 -12.12 -10.33
C VAL A 117 5.58 -11.71 -11.68
N CYS A 118 4.79 -10.65 -11.73
CA CYS A 118 4.27 -10.11 -12.99
C CYS A 118 5.40 -9.47 -13.79
N GLU A 119 5.41 -9.70 -15.11
CA GLU A 119 6.43 -9.16 -16.00
C GLU A 119 6.49 -7.63 -16.00
N THR A 120 5.33 -6.98 -15.84
CA THR A 120 5.22 -5.52 -15.70
C THR A 120 5.96 -5.01 -14.48
N PHE A 121 5.86 -5.70 -13.33
CA PHE A 121 6.62 -5.36 -12.13
C PHE A 121 8.12 -5.55 -12.35
N CYS A 122 8.54 -6.66 -12.96
CA CYS A 122 9.94 -6.93 -13.29
C CYS A 122 10.52 -5.85 -14.20
N GLY A 123 9.76 -5.38 -15.20
CA GLY A 123 10.16 -4.27 -16.07
C GLY A 123 10.38 -2.97 -15.32
N LYS A 124 9.44 -2.60 -14.44
CA LYS A 124 9.53 -1.38 -13.62
C LYS A 124 10.69 -1.46 -12.62
N TRP A 125 10.89 -2.60 -11.98
CA TRP A 125 12.00 -2.82 -11.06
C TRP A 125 13.35 -2.76 -11.77
N PHE A 126 13.49 -3.44 -12.90
CA PHE A 126 14.67 -3.39 -13.74
C PHE A 126 15.01 -1.96 -14.19
N ALA A 127 14.01 -1.23 -14.71
CA ALA A 127 14.20 0.16 -15.14
C ALA A 127 14.65 1.07 -13.97
N ALA A 128 14.08 0.86 -12.77
CA ALA A 128 14.45 1.63 -11.59
C ALA A 128 15.87 1.33 -11.09
N CYS A 129 16.33 0.07 -11.24
CA CYS A 129 17.60 -0.40 -10.73
C CYS A 129 18.72 -0.46 -11.78
N GLY A 130 18.48 -0.03 -13.03
CA GLY A 130 19.41 -0.21 -14.14
C GLY A 130 20.82 0.32 -13.90
N GLU A 131 20.94 1.47 -13.25
CA GLU A 131 22.25 2.10 -12.94
C GLU A 131 22.92 1.53 -11.67
N ALA A 132 22.18 0.81 -10.84
CA ALA A 132 22.75 0.16 -9.67
C ALA A 132 23.63 -1.03 -10.06
N LYS A 133 24.63 -1.34 -9.24
CA LYS A 133 25.65 -2.33 -9.56
C LYS A 133 25.48 -3.63 -8.79
N LEU A 134 25.62 -4.74 -9.50
CA LEU A 134 25.78 -6.08 -8.94
C LEU A 134 27.20 -6.58 -9.27
N LYS A 135 27.97 -6.92 -8.24
CA LYS A 135 29.37 -7.36 -8.40
C LYS A 135 30.21 -6.39 -9.27
N GLY A 136 29.96 -5.09 -9.14
CA GLY A 136 30.70 -4.05 -9.85
C GLY A 136 30.16 -3.66 -11.22
N THR A 137 29.25 -4.41 -11.82
CA THR A 137 28.65 -4.14 -13.14
C THR A 137 27.24 -3.58 -12.99
N ALA A 138 26.86 -2.59 -13.81
CA ALA A 138 25.51 -2.05 -13.79
C ALA A 138 24.48 -3.10 -14.21
N ILE A 139 23.32 -3.07 -13.57
CA ILE A 139 22.25 -4.06 -13.80
C ILE A 139 21.80 -4.05 -15.26
N LYS A 140 21.69 -2.88 -15.88
CA LYS A 140 21.33 -2.71 -17.30
C LYS A 140 22.34 -3.35 -18.26
N ASP A 141 23.60 -3.49 -17.84
CA ASP A 141 24.65 -4.09 -18.65
C ASP A 141 24.72 -5.64 -18.47
N LEU A 142 24.12 -6.13 -17.38
CA LEU A 142 24.07 -7.57 -17.06
C LEU A 142 22.83 -8.27 -17.66
N TYR A 143 21.72 -7.53 -17.83
CA TYR A 143 20.44 -8.07 -18.26
C TYR A 143 19.83 -7.21 -19.35
N HIS A 144 19.17 -7.86 -20.32
CA HIS A 144 18.55 -7.17 -21.46
C HIS A 144 17.07 -6.81 -21.21
N SER A 145 16.47 -7.37 -20.17
CA SER A 145 15.05 -7.13 -19.85
C SER A 145 14.73 -7.35 -18.37
N GLY A 146 13.61 -6.79 -17.94
CA GLY A 146 13.07 -7.06 -16.59
C GLY A 146 12.73 -8.53 -16.38
N LYS A 147 12.27 -9.23 -17.41
CA LYS A 147 12.02 -10.66 -17.36
C LYS A 147 13.28 -11.45 -17.04
N GLU A 148 14.37 -11.18 -17.77
CA GLU A 148 15.67 -11.82 -17.53
C GLU A 148 16.20 -11.48 -16.14
N PHE A 149 16.10 -10.21 -15.73
CA PHE A 149 16.50 -9.74 -14.42
C PHE A 149 15.78 -10.45 -13.27
N CYS A 150 14.47 -10.68 -13.36
CA CYS A 150 13.69 -11.43 -12.38
C CYS A 150 14.03 -12.94 -12.43
N SER A 151 14.12 -13.51 -13.63
CA SER A 151 14.39 -14.95 -13.81
C SER A 151 15.76 -15.35 -13.25
N ALA A 152 16.77 -14.49 -13.39
CA ALA A 152 18.10 -14.68 -12.81
C ALA A 152 18.10 -14.75 -11.28
N ARG A 153 17.03 -14.23 -10.63
CA ARG A 153 16.77 -14.30 -9.19
C ARG A 153 15.85 -15.45 -8.79
N LYS A 154 15.68 -16.42 -9.69
CA LYS A 154 14.84 -17.62 -9.50
C LYS A 154 13.35 -17.34 -9.33
N PHE A 155 12.86 -16.14 -9.70
CA PHE A 155 11.44 -15.89 -9.77
C PHE A 155 10.82 -16.50 -11.03
N THR A 156 9.60 -16.97 -10.94
CA THR A 156 8.79 -17.30 -12.11
C THR A 156 8.17 -16.01 -12.62
N VAL A 157 8.40 -15.67 -13.89
CA VAL A 157 7.83 -14.45 -14.49
C VAL A 157 6.62 -14.81 -15.32
N ARG A 158 5.50 -14.14 -15.08
CA ARG A 158 4.27 -14.33 -15.83
C ARG A 158 3.92 -13.07 -16.61
N SER A 159 3.63 -13.24 -17.89
CA SER A 159 3.14 -12.17 -18.78
C SER A 159 1.62 -12.03 -18.64
N GLY A 160 1.11 -10.79 -18.76
CA GLY A 160 -0.31 -10.49 -18.77
C GLY A 160 -0.96 -10.26 -17.40
N ASN A 161 -2.25 -9.86 -17.43
CA ASN A 161 -3.06 -9.52 -16.25
C ASN A 161 -3.68 -10.76 -15.60
N GLU A 162 -3.03 -11.88 -15.60
CA GLU A 162 -3.62 -13.16 -15.17
C GLU A 162 -3.83 -13.29 -13.64
N GLY A 163 -3.89 -12.18 -12.89
CA GLY A 163 -4.37 -12.11 -11.50
C GLY A 163 -3.68 -13.02 -10.46
N ARG A 164 -2.63 -13.76 -10.86
CA ARG A 164 -1.95 -14.76 -10.03
C ARG A 164 -0.44 -14.57 -10.03
N CYS A 165 0.02 -13.33 -10.10
CA CYS A 165 1.42 -12.96 -9.97
C CYS A 165 1.55 -11.78 -9.04
N PHE A 166 2.63 -11.73 -8.27
CA PHE A 166 2.93 -10.61 -7.39
C PHE A 166 3.23 -9.37 -8.23
N SER A 167 2.53 -8.29 -7.94
CA SER A 167 2.71 -6.99 -8.58
C SER A 167 2.49 -5.86 -7.59
N PHE A 168 3.16 -4.75 -7.86
CA PHE A 168 2.95 -3.49 -7.13
C PHE A 168 3.11 -2.31 -8.09
N ASP A 169 2.18 -1.38 -8.03
CA ASP A 169 2.24 -0.15 -8.79
C ASP A 169 2.32 1.07 -7.87
N MET A 170 3.54 1.60 -7.70
CA MET A 170 3.77 2.80 -6.89
C MET A 170 3.02 4.02 -7.42
N GLU A 171 2.79 4.11 -8.72
CA GLU A 171 2.10 5.26 -9.31
C GLU A 171 0.61 5.25 -8.99
N GLN A 172 0.02 4.06 -8.90
CA GLN A 172 -1.37 3.89 -8.48
C GLN A 172 -1.56 4.23 -7.00
N GLU A 173 -0.63 3.85 -6.12
CA GLU A 173 -0.71 4.21 -4.70
C GLU A 173 -0.62 5.72 -4.48
N ILE A 174 0.28 6.40 -5.15
CA ILE A 174 0.42 7.86 -5.06
C ILE A 174 -0.86 8.55 -5.55
N LYS A 175 -1.47 8.07 -6.63
CA LYS A 175 -2.74 8.59 -7.15
C LYS A 175 -3.90 8.37 -6.18
N ASN A 176 -3.94 7.24 -5.50
CA ASN A 176 -4.98 6.92 -4.52
C ASN A 176 -4.86 7.74 -3.22
N LEU A 177 -3.66 8.16 -2.84
CA LEU A 177 -3.42 9.04 -1.70
C LEU A 177 -3.70 10.52 -2.02
N SER A 178 -3.55 10.93 -3.28
CA SER A 178 -3.73 12.32 -3.73
C SER A 178 -5.10 12.93 -3.38
N PRO A 179 -6.25 12.26 -3.60
CA PRO A 179 -7.56 12.83 -3.30
C PRO A 179 -7.83 13.00 -1.80
N ILE A 180 -7.08 12.34 -0.93
CA ILE A 180 -7.21 12.46 0.54
C ILE A 180 -6.39 13.64 1.06
N ILE A 181 -5.23 13.89 0.47
CA ILE A 181 -4.29 14.93 0.91
C ILE A 181 -4.78 16.34 0.53
N LEU A 182 -5.31 16.53 -0.68
CA LEU A 182 -5.78 17.82 -1.17
C LEU A 182 -6.84 18.48 -0.28
N PRO A 183 -7.93 17.81 0.14
CA PRO A 183 -8.94 18.42 0.98
C PRO A 183 -8.43 18.75 2.40
N VAL A 184 -7.50 17.96 2.93
CA VAL A 184 -6.89 18.23 4.25
C VAL A 184 -6.04 19.52 4.20
N PHE A 185 -5.21 19.69 3.18
CA PHE A 185 -4.44 20.93 3.00
C PHE A 185 -5.36 22.15 2.81
N TYR A 186 -6.44 22.00 2.05
CA TYR A 186 -7.40 23.08 1.84
C TYR A 186 -8.11 23.48 3.14
N LEU A 187 -8.51 22.51 3.96
CA LEU A 187 -9.13 22.77 5.26
C LEU A 187 -8.16 23.43 6.24
N VAL A 188 -6.91 23.00 6.29
CA VAL A 188 -5.87 23.62 7.14
C VAL A 188 -5.61 25.07 6.68
N TRP A 189 -5.56 25.32 5.37
CA TRP A 189 -5.37 26.65 4.82
C TRP A 189 -6.55 27.58 5.10
N LEU A 190 -7.78 27.11 4.96
CA LEU A 190 -9.00 27.85 5.33
C LEU A 190 -9.04 28.17 6.81
N TYR A 191 -8.64 27.23 7.67
CA TYR A 191 -8.59 27.44 9.13
C TYR A 191 -7.57 28.53 9.49
N GLY A 192 -6.38 28.49 8.89
CA GLY A 192 -5.35 29.53 9.07
C GLY A 192 -5.78 30.92 8.59
N LEU A 193 -6.51 31.02 7.49
CA LEU A 193 -7.09 32.29 7.03
C LEU A 193 -8.16 32.81 7.97
N PHE A 194 -9.00 31.93 8.52
CA PHE A 194 -10.05 32.31 9.47
C PHE A 194 -9.46 32.87 10.78
N GLU A 195 -8.44 32.22 11.33
CA GLU A 195 -7.71 32.71 12.51
C GLU A 195 -7.06 34.08 12.25
N PHE A 196 -6.45 34.25 11.07
CA PHE A 196 -5.81 35.51 10.67
C PHE A 196 -6.83 36.65 10.57
N LEU A 197 -8.02 36.39 10.01
CA LEU A 197 -9.10 37.37 9.92
C LEU A 197 -9.66 37.76 11.31
N LEU A 198 -9.80 36.80 12.23
CA LEU A 198 -10.24 37.07 13.60
C LEU A 198 -9.24 37.92 14.37
N LEU A 199 -7.94 37.67 14.19
CA LEU A 199 -6.90 38.48 14.82
C LEU A 199 -6.86 39.90 14.25
N TRP A 200 -7.14 40.07 12.97
CA TRP A 200 -7.20 41.41 12.35
C TRP A 200 -8.42 42.20 12.84
N GLN A 201 -9.56 41.57 13.06
CA GLN A 201 -10.75 42.25 13.63
C GLN A 201 -10.62 42.61 15.12
N SER A 202 -9.71 41.92 15.86
CA SER A 202 -9.50 42.19 17.30
C SER A 202 -8.35 43.18 17.58
N GLY A 203 -7.65 43.62 16.57
CA GLY A 203 -6.43 44.45 16.67
C GLY A 203 -6.63 45.93 16.34
N PHE A 204 -7.86 46.43 16.17
CA PHE A 204 -8.18 47.84 16.04
C PHE A 204 -9.36 48.22 16.92
#